data_48a54075ac435ab5b1762946d1887b3f
#
_entry.id   48a54075ac435ab5b1762946d1887b3f
#
_cell.length_a   1.000
_cell.length_b   1.000
_cell.length_c   1.000
_cell.angle_alpha   90.00
_cell.angle_beta   90.00
_cell.angle_gamma   90.00
#
_symmetry.space_group_name_H-M   'P 1'
#
loop_
_entity.id
_entity.type
_entity.pdbx_description
1 polymer ?
#
loop_
_entity_poly.entity_id
_entity_poly.type
_entity_poly.pdbx_seq_one_letter_code
_entity_poly.pdbx_strand_id
1 'polypeptide(L)'
;MAIINLSHRGDTSFDKLLGHLPSVQEKWNALEDILKNEGQLSVDLKEEIRKILVQNSGCLYCKSKGKPNKKFTDEKSLVCIGFVDVYVSQKGQAPQSTIQVLTKTLTDLEIVELLAFVSFTHCQQEFGAMMNLQPSNN
;
A
#
# COMPACT_ATOMS: atom_id res chain seq x y z
N MET A 1 1.91 4.60 21.13
CA MET A 1 1.81 6.06 20.99
C MET A 1 2.72 6.53 19.87
N ALA A 2 2.22 7.41 19.03
CA ALA A 2 3.06 7.98 17.97
C ALA A 2 4.22 8.79 18.59
N ILE A 3 5.32 8.89 17.83
CA ILE A 3 6.53 9.59 18.31
C ILE A 3 6.27 11.07 18.56
N ILE A 4 5.37 11.67 17.78
CA ILE A 4 4.99 13.09 17.93
C ILE A 4 3.48 13.20 18.12
N ASN A 5 3.03 14.34 18.60
CA ASN A 5 1.60 14.58 18.74
C ASN A 5 0.93 14.66 17.38
N LEU A 6 -0.33 14.22 17.33
CA LEU A 6 -1.14 14.39 16.14
C LEU A 6 -1.47 15.86 15.94
N SER A 7 -1.54 16.30 14.68
CA SER A 7 -2.01 17.65 14.38
C SER A 7 -3.53 17.72 14.56
N HIS A 8 -4.09 18.91 14.44
CA HIS A 8 -5.54 19.13 14.48
C HIS A 8 -6.17 18.99 13.10
N ARG A 9 -5.36 18.71 12.06
CA ARG A 9 -5.81 18.70 10.67
C ARG A 9 -5.82 17.26 10.15
N GLY A 10 -7.01 16.73 9.85
CA GLY A 10 -7.15 15.41 9.25
C GLY A 10 -8.26 14.61 9.91
N ASP A 11 -8.59 13.45 9.30
CA ASP A 11 -9.68 12.60 9.74
C ASP A 11 -9.21 11.38 10.54
N THR A 12 -8.11 10.77 10.11
CA THR A 12 -7.55 9.60 10.79
C THR A 12 -6.26 9.99 11.53
N SER A 13 -5.80 9.09 12.41
CA SER A 13 -4.52 9.31 13.09
C SER A 13 -3.37 9.48 12.12
N PHE A 14 -3.34 8.65 11.06
CA PHE A 14 -2.33 8.75 10.01
C PHE A 14 -2.39 10.12 9.33
N ASP A 15 -3.60 10.52 8.93
CA ASP A 15 -3.82 11.79 8.25
C ASP A 15 -3.41 12.97 9.12
N LYS A 16 -3.69 12.89 10.42
CA LYS A 16 -3.33 13.96 11.37
C LYS A 16 -1.82 14.10 11.55
N LEU A 17 -1.07 13.01 11.40
CA LEU A 17 0.39 13.11 11.40
C LEU A 17 0.88 13.88 10.18
N LEU A 18 0.34 13.58 9.02
CA LEU A 18 0.67 14.31 7.79
C LEU A 18 0.21 15.77 7.86
N GLY A 19 -0.84 16.04 8.64
CA GLY A 19 -1.43 17.36 8.77
C GLY A 19 -0.51 18.42 9.38
N HIS A 20 0.61 18.02 9.98
CA HIS A 20 1.65 18.96 10.39
C HIS A 20 2.21 19.74 9.19
N LEU A 21 2.16 19.10 8.01
CA LEU A 21 2.57 19.71 6.74
C LEU A 21 1.39 19.65 5.78
N PRO A 22 0.48 20.65 5.81
CA PRO A 22 -0.75 20.61 5.02
C PRO A 22 -0.55 20.37 3.53
N SER A 23 0.50 20.90 2.95
CA SER A 23 0.79 20.71 1.52
C SER A 23 1.12 19.24 1.22
N VAL A 24 1.89 18.59 2.11
CA VAL A 24 2.24 17.17 1.96
C VAL A 24 0.97 16.33 2.15
N GLN A 25 0.19 16.61 3.19
CA GLN A 25 -1.06 15.90 3.45
C GLN A 25 -2.00 15.94 2.25
N GLU A 26 -2.18 17.12 1.66
CA GLU A 26 -3.08 17.30 0.52
C GLU A 26 -2.66 16.46 -0.68
N LYS A 27 -1.37 16.51 -1.05
CA LYS A 27 -0.87 15.78 -2.23
C LYS A 27 -0.79 14.28 -1.97
N TRP A 28 -0.44 13.89 -0.76
CA TRP A 28 -0.42 12.49 -0.35
C TRP A 28 -1.81 11.88 -0.47
N ASN A 29 -2.81 12.57 0.09
CA ASN A 29 -4.19 12.08 0.04
C ASN A 29 -4.75 12.05 -1.38
N ALA A 30 -4.39 13.02 -2.21
CA ALA A 30 -4.80 13.03 -3.61
C ALA A 30 -4.23 11.83 -4.37
N LEU A 31 -2.95 11.52 -4.17
CA LEU A 31 -2.32 10.36 -4.80
C LEU A 31 -2.91 9.06 -4.26
N GLU A 32 -3.12 8.98 -2.96
CA GLU A 32 -3.74 7.80 -2.34
C GLU A 32 -5.13 7.53 -2.95
N ASP A 33 -5.95 8.56 -3.09
CA ASP A 33 -7.29 8.42 -3.65
C ASP A 33 -7.26 7.84 -5.07
N ILE A 34 -6.34 8.30 -5.89
CA ILE A 34 -6.22 7.79 -7.26
C ILE A 34 -5.78 6.34 -7.25
N LEU A 35 -4.78 6.00 -6.44
CA LEU A 35 -4.19 4.67 -6.47
C LEU A 35 -5.05 3.60 -5.82
N LYS A 36 -5.82 3.93 -4.77
CA LYS A 36 -6.60 2.90 -4.06
C LYS A 36 -7.96 2.61 -4.70
N ASN A 37 -8.45 3.50 -5.54
CA ASN A 37 -9.76 3.35 -6.16
C ASN A 37 -9.69 2.55 -7.46
N GLU A 38 -10.85 2.27 -8.04
CA GLU A 38 -10.96 1.50 -9.27
C GLU A 38 -10.17 2.19 -10.39
N GLY A 39 -9.32 1.41 -11.07
CA GLY A 39 -8.49 1.91 -12.16
C GLY A 39 -8.24 0.77 -13.14
N GLN A 40 -7.00 0.61 -13.59
CA GLN A 40 -6.61 -0.53 -14.42
C GLN A 40 -6.73 -1.83 -13.64
N LEU A 41 -6.52 -1.77 -12.32
CA LEU A 41 -6.68 -2.90 -11.42
C LEU A 41 -7.89 -2.63 -10.52
N SER A 42 -8.58 -3.71 -10.11
CA SER A 42 -9.77 -3.58 -9.28
C SER A 42 -9.45 -3.18 -7.83
N VAL A 43 -10.41 -2.55 -7.18
CA VAL A 43 -10.32 -2.19 -5.77
C VAL A 43 -10.08 -3.45 -4.92
N ASP A 44 -10.78 -4.56 -5.23
CA ASP A 44 -10.63 -5.80 -4.49
C ASP A 44 -9.21 -6.34 -4.53
N LEU A 45 -8.59 -6.32 -5.71
CA LEU A 45 -7.21 -6.77 -5.88
C LEU A 45 -6.25 -5.85 -5.11
N LYS A 46 -6.44 -4.56 -5.22
CA LYS A 46 -5.60 -3.58 -4.52
C LYS A 46 -5.69 -3.75 -3.01
N GLU A 47 -6.88 -3.98 -2.48
CA GLU A 47 -7.07 -4.16 -1.04
C GLU A 47 -6.36 -5.43 -0.56
N GLU A 48 -6.45 -6.52 -1.32
CA GLU A 48 -5.74 -7.75 -0.96
C GLU A 48 -4.22 -7.54 -1.00
N ILE A 49 -3.72 -6.84 -2.03
CA ILE A 49 -2.30 -6.49 -2.14
C ILE A 49 -1.84 -5.68 -0.92
N ARG A 50 -2.63 -4.69 -0.52
CA ARG A 50 -2.33 -3.87 0.66
C ARG A 50 -2.17 -4.73 1.91
N LYS A 51 -3.08 -5.69 2.09
CA LYS A 51 -3.05 -6.60 3.25
C LYS A 51 -1.82 -7.50 3.23
N ILE A 52 -1.42 -7.97 2.06
CA ILE A 52 -0.20 -8.79 1.92
C ILE A 52 1.03 -7.97 2.28
N LEU A 53 1.13 -6.76 1.74
CA LEU A 53 2.28 -5.88 1.97
C LEU A 53 2.48 -5.57 3.45
N VAL A 54 1.38 -5.38 4.18
CA VAL A 54 1.47 -4.93 5.58
C VAL A 54 1.90 -6.03 6.54
N GLN A 55 1.78 -7.31 6.18
CA GLN A 55 2.06 -8.41 7.10
C GLN A 55 3.50 -8.40 7.61
N ASN A 56 4.43 -7.91 6.79
CA ASN A 56 5.84 -7.84 7.17
C ASN A 56 6.30 -6.42 7.50
N SER A 57 5.37 -5.46 7.62
CA SER A 57 5.72 -4.10 7.99
C SER A 57 5.70 -3.94 9.51
N GLY A 58 6.40 -2.92 10.00
CA GLY A 58 6.36 -2.57 11.41
C GLY A 58 5.20 -1.66 11.79
N CYS A 59 4.28 -1.40 10.88
CA CYS A 59 3.17 -0.48 11.11
C CYS A 59 1.98 -1.22 11.75
N LEU A 60 1.87 -1.18 13.08
CA LEU A 60 0.78 -1.83 13.78
C LEU A 60 -0.58 -1.23 13.41
N TYR A 61 -0.64 0.08 13.21
CA TYR A 61 -1.85 0.75 12.74
C TYR A 61 -2.29 0.18 11.39
N CYS A 62 -1.36 0.01 10.46
CA CYS A 62 -1.66 -0.51 9.13
C CYS A 62 -2.12 -1.97 9.19
N LYS A 63 -1.48 -2.78 10.04
CA LYS A 63 -1.86 -4.19 10.23
C LYS A 63 -3.27 -4.35 10.79
N SER A 64 -3.71 -3.40 11.60
CA SER A 64 -5.04 -3.46 12.22
C SER A 64 -6.18 -3.35 11.21
N LYS A 65 -5.88 -2.99 9.97
CA LYS A 65 -6.88 -2.84 8.90
C LYS A 65 -7.28 -4.17 8.24
N GLY A 66 -6.75 -5.29 8.71
CA GLY A 66 -7.16 -6.61 8.25
C GLY A 66 -6.03 -7.47 7.71
N LYS A 67 -6.30 -8.76 7.57
CA LYS A 67 -5.35 -9.75 7.04
C LYS A 67 -5.74 -10.20 5.64
N PRO A 68 -4.79 -10.70 4.83
CA PRO A 68 -5.11 -11.27 3.52
C PRO A 68 -6.13 -12.40 3.68
N ASN A 69 -7.20 -12.37 2.91
CA ASN A 69 -8.24 -13.39 3.01
C ASN A 69 -8.96 -13.67 1.70
N LYS A 70 -8.75 -12.87 0.67
CA LYS A 70 -9.45 -13.04 -0.60
C LYS A 70 -8.62 -13.84 -1.58
N LYS A 71 -9.27 -14.78 -2.26
CA LYS A 71 -8.63 -15.61 -3.28
C LYS A 71 -9.12 -15.20 -4.65
N PHE A 72 -8.21 -15.19 -5.60
CA PHE A 72 -8.49 -14.86 -7.00
C PHE A 72 -8.19 -16.06 -7.88
N THR A 73 -8.87 -16.15 -9.01
CA THR A 73 -8.69 -17.24 -9.95
C THR A 73 -8.25 -16.76 -11.32
N ASP A 74 -8.39 -15.49 -11.63
CA ASP A 74 -8.00 -14.93 -12.91
C ASP A 74 -6.49 -14.73 -12.98
N GLU A 75 -5.94 -14.93 -14.19
CA GLU A 75 -4.50 -14.87 -14.42
C GLU A 75 -3.88 -13.52 -14.02
N LYS A 76 -4.54 -12.43 -14.39
CA LYS A 76 -4.04 -11.08 -14.08
C LYS A 76 -3.85 -10.89 -12.57
N SER A 77 -4.86 -11.22 -11.78
CA SER A 77 -4.80 -11.06 -10.33
C SER A 77 -3.75 -11.98 -9.72
N LEU A 78 -3.66 -13.22 -10.21
CA LEU A 78 -2.67 -14.17 -9.69
C LEU A 78 -1.24 -13.71 -9.98
N VAL A 79 -1.00 -13.15 -11.16
CA VAL A 79 0.33 -12.61 -11.50
C VAL A 79 0.68 -11.41 -10.61
N CYS A 80 -0.28 -10.54 -10.36
CA CYS A 80 -0.07 -9.40 -9.46
C CYS A 80 0.26 -9.85 -8.04
N ILE A 81 -0.51 -10.81 -7.51
CA ILE A 81 -0.30 -11.33 -6.16
C ILE A 81 1.05 -12.05 -6.08
N GLY A 82 1.39 -12.85 -7.10
CA GLY A 82 2.70 -13.52 -7.15
C GLY A 82 3.85 -12.54 -7.12
N PHE A 83 3.74 -11.44 -7.85
CA PHE A 83 4.74 -10.38 -7.82
C PHE A 83 4.88 -9.79 -6.40
N VAL A 84 3.75 -9.50 -5.76
CA VAL A 84 3.75 -8.90 -4.42
C VAL A 84 4.36 -9.86 -3.40
N ASP A 85 4.08 -11.16 -3.51
CA ASP A 85 4.68 -12.17 -2.64
C ASP A 85 6.21 -12.16 -2.74
N VAL A 86 6.74 -12.09 -3.96
CA VAL A 86 8.19 -11.99 -4.19
C VAL A 86 8.73 -10.67 -3.61
N TYR A 87 8.05 -9.57 -3.88
CA TYR A 87 8.44 -8.25 -3.38
C TYR A 87 8.57 -8.26 -1.85
N VAL A 88 7.59 -8.84 -1.17
CA VAL A 88 7.60 -8.94 0.30
C VAL A 88 8.72 -9.87 0.77
N SER A 89 8.88 -11.04 0.15
CA SER A 89 9.91 -12.02 0.56
C SER A 89 11.32 -11.48 0.34
N GLN A 90 11.50 -10.58 -0.63
CA GLN A 90 12.79 -9.93 -0.90
C GLN A 90 12.91 -8.58 -0.18
N LYS A 91 12.06 -8.35 0.81
CA LYS A 91 12.11 -7.17 1.69
C LYS A 91 12.02 -5.85 0.92
N GLY A 92 11.11 -5.80 -0.04
CA GLY A 92 10.86 -4.59 -0.80
C GLY A 92 11.77 -4.42 -2.00
N GLN A 93 12.49 -5.47 -2.40
CA GLN A 93 13.31 -5.45 -3.60
C GLN A 93 12.81 -6.53 -4.55
N ALA A 94 12.52 -6.17 -5.78
CA ALA A 94 12.06 -7.11 -6.79
C ALA A 94 13.13 -7.30 -7.86
N PRO A 95 13.59 -8.55 -8.09
CA PRO A 95 14.53 -8.82 -9.18
C PRO A 95 13.91 -8.42 -10.53
N GLN A 96 14.74 -7.95 -11.46
CA GLN A 96 14.28 -7.57 -12.78
C GLN A 96 13.52 -8.70 -13.49
N SER A 97 13.95 -9.94 -13.28
CA SER A 97 13.27 -11.10 -13.88
C SER A 97 11.82 -11.22 -13.40
N THR A 98 11.55 -10.89 -12.14
CA THR A 98 10.20 -10.90 -11.60
C THR A 98 9.34 -9.81 -12.22
N ILE A 99 9.91 -8.63 -12.41
CA ILE A 99 9.21 -7.52 -13.06
C ILE A 99 8.92 -7.87 -14.52
N GLN A 100 9.88 -8.48 -15.21
CA GLN A 100 9.70 -8.86 -16.62
C GLN A 100 8.59 -9.89 -16.82
N VAL A 101 8.33 -10.75 -15.83
CA VAL A 101 7.22 -11.70 -15.91
C VAL A 101 5.88 -10.97 -16.04
N LEU A 102 5.75 -9.81 -15.43
CA LEU A 102 4.52 -9.02 -15.51
C LEU A 102 4.20 -8.63 -16.95
N THR A 103 5.22 -8.37 -17.76
CA THR A 103 5.02 -7.94 -19.15
C THR A 103 4.33 -8.97 -20.03
N LYS A 104 4.32 -10.23 -19.60
CA LYS A 104 3.70 -11.32 -20.36
C LYS A 104 2.18 -11.37 -20.18
N THR A 105 1.66 -10.80 -19.10
CA THR A 105 0.25 -10.88 -18.75
C THR A 105 -0.42 -9.53 -18.65
N LEU A 106 0.31 -8.50 -18.19
CA LEU A 106 -0.25 -7.18 -17.94
C LEU A 106 0.11 -6.20 -19.06
N THR A 107 -0.79 -5.25 -19.30
CA THR A 107 -0.51 -4.12 -20.18
C THR A 107 0.44 -3.15 -19.48
N ASP A 108 1.03 -2.23 -20.24
CA ASP A 108 1.91 -1.19 -19.67
C ASP A 108 1.18 -0.37 -18.61
N LEU A 109 -0.08 -0.02 -18.87
CA LEU A 109 -0.89 0.77 -17.93
C LEU A 109 -1.10 0.00 -16.62
N GLU A 110 -1.38 -1.29 -16.72
CA GLU A 110 -1.57 -2.15 -15.55
C GLU A 110 -0.27 -2.28 -14.74
N ILE A 111 0.87 -2.42 -15.43
CA ILE A 111 2.16 -2.52 -14.76
C ILE A 111 2.47 -1.23 -14.00
N VAL A 112 2.28 -0.07 -14.65
CA VAL A 112 2.55 1.22 -14.01
C VAL A 112 1.67 1.39 -12.79
N GLU A 113 0.37 1.07 -12.89
CA GLU A 113 -0.53 1.21 -11.75
C GLU A 113 -0.16 0.25 -10.62
N LEU A 114 0.16 -1.00 -10.95
CA LEU A 114 0.58 -1.99 -9.95
C LEU A 114 1.82 -1.53 -9.19
N LEU A 115 2.87 -1.14 -9.92
CA LEU A 115 4.13 -0.77 -9.30
C LEU A 115 4.01 0.54 -8.52
N ALA A 116 3.25 1.50 -9.04
CA ALA A 116 2.98 2.74 -8.33
C ALA A 116 2.21 2.47 -7.03
N PHE A 117 1.18 1.61 -7.10
CA PHE A 117 0.38 1.25 -5.93
C PHE A 117 1.22 0.54 -4.87
N VAL A 118 2.02 -0.44 -5.29
CA VAL A 118 2.88 -1.21 -4.37
C VAL A 118 3.89 -0.28 -3.69
N SER A 119 4.55 0.57 -4.48
CA SER A 119 5.56 1.50 -3.96
C SER A 119 4.97 2.51 -2.99
N PHE A 120 3.83 3.08 -3.34
CA PHE A 120 3.17 4.08 -2.49
C PHE A 120 2.64 3.45 -1.21
N THR A 121 2.05 2.26 -1.31
CA THR A 121 1.53 1.54 -0.14
C THR A 121 2.67 1.18 0.81
N HIS A 122 3.79 0.71 0.29
CA HIS A 122 4.98 0.44 1.09
C HIS A 122 5.47 1.71 1.79
N CYS A 123 5.51 2.83 1.06
CA CYS A 123 5.88 4.13 1.60
C CYS A 123 4.99 4.52 2.78
N GLN A 124 3.67 4.36 2.64
CA GLN A 124 2.73 4.65 3.72
C GLN A 124 2.99 3.79 4.95
N GLN A 125 3.22 2.49 4.74
CA GLN A 125 3.47 1.55 5.83
C GLN A 125 4.78 1.85 6.54
N GLU A 126 5.81 2.24 5.80
CA GLU A 126 7.08 2.66 6.37
C GLU A 126 6.94 3.92 7.22
N PHE A 127 6.19 4.90 6.71
CA PHE A 127 5.92 6.12 7.46
C PHE A 127 5.21 5.82 8.78
N GLY A 128 4.16 4.99 8.74
CA GLY A 128 3.43 4.59 9.95
C GLY A 128 4.31 3.86 10.94
N ALA A 129 5.20 2.99 10.45
CA ALA A 129 6.14 2.26 11.30
C ALA A 129 7.16 3.21 11.94
N MET A 130 7.76 4.10 11.16
CA MET A 130 8.74 5.06 11.67
C MET A 130 8.14 6.02 12.70
N MET A 131 6.88 6.37 12.53
CA MET A 131 6.15 7.23 13.48
C MET A 131 5.61 6.47 14.68
N ASN A 132 5.82 5.15 14.72
CA ASN A 132 5.28 4.28 15.77
C ASN A 132 3.78 4.46 15.95
N LEU A 133 3.07 4.57 14.84
CA LEU A 133 1.63 4.77 14.84
C LEU A 133 0.94 3.51 15.34
N GLN A 134 0.05 3.67 16.30
CA GLN A 134 -0.65 2.56 16.94
C GLN A 134 -2.08 2.45 16.42
N PRO A 135 -2.68 1.25 16.49
CA PRO A 135 -4.10 1.12 16.20
C PRO A 135 -4.92 2.06 17.07
N SER A 136 -5.92 2.69 16.46
CA SER A 136 -6.80 3.59 17.18
C SER A 136 -8.22 3.01 17.20
N ASN A 137 -9.04 3.51 18.15
CA ASN A 137 -10.43 3.10 18.25
C ASN A 137 -11.35 3.88 17.29
N ASN A 138 -10.77 4.69 16.43
CA ASN A 138 -11.51 5.52 15.48
C ASN A 138 -11.77 4.78 14.18
#